data_399b9910d1ed5280cc5418ab6451554d
#
_entry.id   399b9910d1ed5280cc5418ab6451554d
#
_cell.length_a   1.000
_cell.length_b   1.000
_cell.length_c   1.000
_cell.angle_alpha   90.00
_cell.angle_beta   90.00
_cell.angle_gamma   90.00
#
_symmetry.space_group_name_H-M   'P 1'
#
loop_
_entity.id
_entity.type
_entity.pdbx_description
1 polymer ?
#
loop_
_entity_poly.entity_id
_entity_poly.type
_entity_poly.pdbx_seq_one_letter_code
_entity_poly.pdbx_strand_id
1 'polypeptide(L)'
;MDFNGQKCPACGRSFDQDDDIVVCPVCGTPQHRSCWDERGECVNAARHAEGYVWQPETPEYSAEPHTEEQTQDGQNTQICPVCGSPLTAGGAQPFNPFFKAGEAGNPFLYGVTLDPESEIDGAKVKDIACTVQSASARYIPKFKAMAEKKKKISFNWAAFFFSPYWLFYRKLWQAGLIFMGLMLAVALPFTSKVEAFTTAYQAYSEAIYTSSQADVAAALEKVMSAMIPILPMLGIQIVLHIVAGFIANPLYKRSVTAKVQKLRAAFPDDRAFEAATMRRGGTSILLAFASYIGYYIIYNLLLYAAELLIK
;
A
#
# COMPACT_ATOMS: atom_id res chain seq x y z
N MET A 1 -8.83 6.73 -22.04
CA MET A 1 -8.03 5.71 -22.74
C MET A 1 -7.11 6.48 -23.65
N ASP A 2 -5.82 6.18 -23.60
CA ASP A 2 -4.83 6.81 -24.47
C ASP A 2 -4.55 5.86 -25.64
N PHE A 3 -4.82 6.31 -26.86
CA PHE A 3 -4.59 5.55 -28.09
C PHE A 3 -3.32 6.00 -28.83
N ASN A 4 -2.52 6.85 -28.22
CA ASN A 4 -1.31 7.40 -28.82
C ASN A 4 -0.35 6.30 -29.26
N GLY A 5 0.09 6.34 -30.52
CA GLY A 5 0.97 5.34 -31.12
C GLY A 5 0.28 4.05 -31.61
N GLN A 6 -1.03 3.85 -31.34
CA GLN A 6 -1.82 2.79 -31.96
C GLN A 6 -2.21 3.18 -33.39
N LYS A 7 -2.47 2.20 -34.26
CA LYS A 7 -2.88 2.47 -35.63
C LYS A 7 -4.39 2.45 -35.79
N CYS A 8 -4.92 3.39 -36.54
CA CYS A 8 -6.32 3.37 -36.96
C CYS A 8 -6.54 2.20 -37.93
N PRO A 9 -7.39 1.20 -37.61
CA PRO A 9 -7.57 0.02 -38.48
C PRO A 9 -8.26 0.37 -39.80
N ALA A 10 -8.83 1.55 -39.94
CA ALA A 10 -9.48 1.99 -41.18
C ALA A 10 -8.50 2.59 -42.22
N CYS A 11 -7.51 3.37 -41.75
CA CYS A 11 -6.54 4.04 -42.66
C CYS A 11 -5.07 3.67 -42.41
N GLY A 12 -4.75 2.89 -41.36
CA GLY A 12 -3.40 2.47 -41.02
C GLY A 12 -2.48 3.52 -40.42
N ARG A 13 -2.91 4.79 -40.28
CA ARG A 13 -2.12 5.87 -39.64
C ARG A 13 -2.15 5.71 -38.13
N SER A 14 -1.03 6.03 -37.48
CA SER A 14 -0.96 6.08 -36.03
C SER A 14 -1.79 7.25 -35.48
N PHE A 15 -2.37 7.08 -34.28
CA PHE A 15 -3.05 8.14 -33.57
C PHE A 15 -2.03 9.06 -32.88
N ASP A 16 -2.22 10.37 -33.04
CA ASP A 16 -1.47 11.40 -32.34
C ASP A 16 -2.32 12.04 -31.21
N GLN A 17 -1.68 12.88 -30.37
CA GLN A 17 -2.35 13.48 -29.19
C GLN A 17 -3.51 14.39 -29.56
N ASP A 18 -3.50 14.99 -30.75
CA ASP A 18 -4.49 15.96 -31.23
C ASP A 18 -5.55 15.32 -32.16
N ASP A 19 -5.49 14.00 -32.38
CA ASP A 19 -6.45 13.32 -33.25
C ASP A 19 -7.83 13.17 -32.58
N ASP A 20 -8.88 13.48 -33.35
CA ASP A 20 -10.27 13.20 -32.92
C ASP A 20 -10.60 11.72 -33.20
N ILE A 21 -10.73 10.95 -32.12
CA ILE A 21 -10.87 9.50 -32.15
C ILE A 21 -12.30 9.10 -31.73
N VAL A 22 -12.93 8.26 -32.55
CA VAL A 22 -14.18 7.57 -32.24
C VAL A 22 -13.90 6.14 -31.86
N VAL A 23 -14.46 5.69 -30.75
CA VAL A 23 -14.37 4.30 -30.28
C VAL A 23 -15.69 3.60 -30.51
N CYS A 24 -15.68 2.48 -31.21
CA CYS A 24 -16.87 1.69 -31.45
C CYS A 24 -17.51 1.19 -30.14
N PRO A 25 -18.78 1.47 -29.85
CA PRO A 25 -19.41 1.05 -28.59
C PRO A 25 -19.63 -0.46 -28.49
N VAL A 26 -19.55 -1.21 -29.59
CA VAL A 26 -19.78 -2.66 -29.63
C VAL A 26 -18.50 -3.45 -29.39
N CYS A 27 -17.40 -3.10 -30.12
CA CYS A 27 -16.16 -3.89 -30.08
C CYS A 27 -14.94 -3.12 -29.52
N GLY A 28 -15.09 -1.85 -29.16
CA GLY A 28 -14.00 -1.04 -28.60
C GLY A 28 -12.97 -0.56 -29.63
N THR A 29 -13.13 -0.79 -30.92
CA THR A 29 -12.16 -0.40 -31.98
C THR A 29 -12.05 1.11 -32.09
N PRO A 30 -10.85 1.71 -31.92
CA PRO A 30 -10.63 3.14 -32.16
C PRO A 30 -10.45 3.43 -33.65
N GLN A 31 -10.98 4.53 -34.12
CA GLN A 31 -10.84 5.03 -35.49
C GLN A 31 -10.76 6.55 -35.48
N HIS A 32 -10.07 7.18 -36.43
CA HIS A 32 -10.20 8.63 -36.62
C HIS A 32 -11.66 8.97 -36.91
N ARG A 33 -12.15 10.10 -36.42
CA ARG A 33 -13.52 10.56 -36.69
C ARG A 33 -13.79 10.67 -38.18
N SER A 34 -12.85 11.21 -38.95
CA SER A 34 -12.97 11.29 -40.40
C SER A 34 -13.15 9.91 -41.07
N CYS A 35 -12.43 8.89 -40.60
CA CYS A 35 -12.58 7.53 -41.11
C CYS A 35 -13.91 6.89 -40.73
N TRP A 36 -14.43 7.21 -39.55
CA TRP A 36 -15.75 6.78 -39.10
C TRP A 36 -16.86 7.42 -39.94
N ASP A 37 -16.79 8.75 -40.13
CA ASP A 37 -17.80 9.51 -40.85
C ASP A 37 -17.84 9.15 -42.34
N GLU A 38 -16.69 8.88 -42.96
CA GLU A 38 -16.58 8.43 -44.33
C GLU A 38 -17.19 7.02 -44.55
N ARG A 39 -17.04 6.12 -43.60
CA ARG A 39 -17.59 4.75 -43.68
C ARG A 39 -19.02 4.64 -43.20
N GLY A 40 -19.42 5.49 -42.28
CA GLY A 40 -20.73 5.43 -41.62
C GLY A 40 -20.90 4.30 -40.61
N GLU A 41 -19.89 3.42 -40.45
CA GLU A 41 -19.92 2.28 -39.54
C GLU A 41 -18.51 1.85 -39.09
N CYS A 42 -18.47 0.96 -38.07
CA CYS A 42 -17.21 0.40 -37.58
C CYS A 42 -16.51 -0.43 -38.65
N VAL A 43 -15.17 -0.28 -38.81
CA VAL A 43 -14.35 -1.09 -39.72
C VAL A 43 -14.48 -2.61 -39.48
N ASN A 44 -14.77 -2.99 -38.21
CA ASN A 44 -14.99 -4.37 -37.79
C ASN A 44 -16.48 -4.74 -37.62
N ALA A 45 -17.42 -4.00 -38.26
CA ALA A 45 -18.85 -4.22 -38.10
C ALA A 45 -19.29 -5.66 -38.41
N ALA A 46 -18.73 -6.27 -39.43
CA ALA A 46 -19.00 -7.66 -39.80
C ALA A 46 -18.63 -8.70 -38.72
N ARG A 47 -17.69 -8.36 -37.85
CA ARG A 47 -17.22 -9.24 -36.75
C ARG A 47 -17.94 -9.03 -35.42
N HIS A 48 -18.86 -8.06 -35.36
CA HIS A 48 -19.63 -7.81 -34.12
C HIS A 48 -20.51 -8.98 -33.74
N ALA A 49 -21.10 -9.67 -34.72
CA ALA A 49 -21.94 -10.86 -34.49
C ALA A 49 -21.15 -12.04 -33.87
N GLU A 50 -19.84 -12.08 -34.06
CA GLU A 50 -18.93 -13.11 -33.55
C GLU A 50 -18.38 -12.77 -32.16
N GLY A 51 -18.82 -11.65 -31.54
CA GLY A 51 -18.33 -11.19 -30.23
C GLY A 51 -16.91 -10.63 -30.26
N TYR A 52 -16.44 -10.13 -31.40
CA TYR A 52 -15.12 -9.56 -31.56
C TYR A 52 -14.92 -8.35 -30.62
N VAL A 53 -13.80 -8.35 -29.89
CA VAL A 53 -13.33 -7.23 -29.06
C VAL A 53 -11.96 -6.80 -29.59
N TRP A 54 -11.83 -5.51 -29.88
CA TRP A 54 -10.57 -4.94 -30.34
C TRP A 54 -9.51 -4.99 -29.23
N GLN A 55 -8.29 -5.33 -29.63
CA GLN A 55 -7.12 -5.30 -28.75
C GLN A 55 -6.04 -4.40 -29.38
N PRO A 56 -5.32 -3.60 -28.57
CA PRO A 56 -4.20 -2.78 -29.05
C PRO A 56 -3.14 -3.65 -29.73
N GLU A 57 -2.64 -3.20 -30.88
CA GLU A 57 -1.50 -3.86 -31.54
C GLU A 57 -0.26 -3.66 -30.66
N THR A 58 0.35 -4.77 -30.23
CA THR A 58 1.69 -4.74 -29.68
C THR A 58 2.69 -4.58 -30.82
N PRO A 59 3.67 -3.63 -30.76
CA PRO A 59 4.69 -3.51 -31.81
C PRO A 59 5.47 -4.82 -31.92
N GLU A 60 5.45 -5.45 -33.12
CA GLU A 60 6.28 -6.60 -33.42
C GLU A 60 7.75 -6.18 -33.37
N TYR A 61 8.47 -6.71 -32.39
CA TYR A 61 9.92 -6.69 -32.37
C TYR A 61 10.41 -7.76 -33.36
N SER A 62 10.96 -7.34 -34.50
CA SER A 62 11.64 -8.22 -35.44
C SER A 62 12.88 -8.83 -34.80
N ALA A 63 12.75 -10.06 -34.32
CA ALA A 63 13.87 -10.90 -33.92
C ALA A 63 14.50 -11.52 -35.17
N GLU A 64 15.77 -11.25 -35.45
CA GLU A 64 16.60 -12.02 -36.37
C GLU A 64 16.76 -13.45 -35.83
N PRO A 65 16.84 -14.46 -36.76
CA PRO A 65 16.81 -15.86 -36.36
C PRO A 65 18.16 -16.32 -35.81
N HIS A 66 18.23 -16.63 -34.53
CA HIS A 66 19.29 -17.48 -33.97
C HIS A 66 18.82 -18.92 -33.89
N THR A 67 19.60 -19.79 -34.49
CA THR A 67 19.51 -21.22 -34.67
C THR A 67 19.10 -21.98 -33.40
N GLU A 68 18.12 -22.86 -33.60
CA GLU A 68 17.62 -23.80 -32.58
C GLU A 68 18.68 -24.86 -32.23
N GLU A 69 18.94 -25.02 -30.95
CA GLU A 69 19.48 -26.28 -30.42
C GLU A 69 18.44 -26.86 -29.47
N GLN A 70 17.84 -27.95 -29.89
CA GLN A 70 16.82 -28.72 -29.18
C GLN A 70 17.44 -29.44 -27.98
N THR A 71 16.90 -29.23 -26.78
CA THR A 71 16.94 -30.23 -25.71
C THR A 71 15.56 -30.40 -25.09
N GLN A 72 14.99 -31.57 -25.31
CA GLN A 72 13.79 -32.07 -24.65
C GLN A 72 14.09 -32.28 -23.15
N ASP A 73 13.25 -31.74 -22.28
CA ASP A 73 12.98 -32.41 -21.01
C ASP A 73 11.62 -32.03 -20.42
N GLY A 74 11.02 -33.00 -19.72
CA GLY A 74 9.62 -33.16 -19.35
C GLY A 74 8.93 -31.99 -18.65
N GLN A 75 7.80 -31.60 -19.20
CA GLN A 75 6.91 -30.55 -18.72
C GLN A 75 6.09 -31.01 -17.50
N ASN A 76 6.36 -30.42 -16.36
CA ASN A 76 5.41 -30.40 -15.25
C ASN A 76 4.68 -29.03 -15.25
N THR A 77 3.57 -28.96 -15.98
CA THR A 77 2.78 -27.73 -16.12
C THR A 77 1.97 -27.50 -14.85
N GLN A 78 2.44 -26.65 -13.95
CA GLN A 78 1.65 -26.21 -12.81
C GLN A 78 0.59 -25.21 -13.26
N ILE A 79 -0.65 -25.42 -12.84
CA ILE A 79 -1.79 -24.55 -13.14
C ILE A 79 -1.99 -23.60 -11.95
N CYS A 80 -2.20 -22.29 -12.24
CA CYS A 80 -2.50 -21.28 -11.22
C CYS A 80 -3.82 -21.61 -10.50
N PRO A 81 -3.84 -21.78 -9.17
CA PRO A 81 -5.05 -22.16 -8.44
C PRO A 81 -6.11 -21.05 -8.36
N VAL A 82 -5.79 -19.82 -8.82
CA VAL A 82 -6.71 -18.66 -8.75
C VAL A 82 -7.39 -18.38 -10.09
N CYS A 83 -6.69 -18.56 -11.23
CA CYS A 83 -7.23 -18.22 -12.55
C CYS A 83 -7.21 -19.38 -13.57
N GLY A 84 -6.70 -20.57 -13.22
CA GLY A 84 -6.66 -21.74 -14.08
C GLY A 84 -5.66 -21.67 -15.24
N SER A 85 -4.87 -20.61 -15.35
CA SER A 85 -3.89 -20.47 -16.45
C SER A 85 -2.64 -21.35 -16.21
N PRO A 86 -2.07 -21.96 -17.27
CA PRO A 86 -0.83 -22.74 -17.14
C PRO A 86 0.33 -21.83 -16.72
N LEU A 87 1.03 -22.20 -15.65
CA LEU A 87 2.27 -21.57 -15.23
C LEU A 87 3.40 -22.13 -16.09
N THR A 88 3.69 -21.46 -17.21
CA THR A 88 4.90 -21.76 -17.98
C THR A 88 6.13 -21.34 -17.15
N ALA A 89 7.26 -22.02 -17.33
CA ALA A 89 8.50 -21.80 -16.58
C ALA A 89 9.14 -20.39 -16.72
N GLY A 90 8.46 -19.49 -17.44
CA GLY A 90 8.74 -18.06 -17.54
C GLY A 90 7.63 -17.23 -16.87
N GLY A 91 7.30 -17.54 -15.61
CA GLY A 91 6.28 -16.94 -14.76
C GLY A 91 5.47 -15.80 -15.38
N ALA A 92 4.26 -16.08 -15.86
CA ALA A 92 3.29 -15.05 -16.21
C ALA A 92 2.96 -14.25 -14.93
N GLN A 93 3.53 -13.05 -14.83
CA GLN A 93 3.20 -12.11 -13.76
C GLN A 93 1.77 -11.61 -13.95
N PRO A 94 1.00 -11.38 -12.91
CA PRO A 94 -0.31 -10.74 -13.04
C PRO A 94 -0.11 -9.41 -13.76
N PHE A 95 -0.84 -9.22 -14.86
CA PHE A 95 -0.81 -8.05 -15.72
C PHE A 95 -0.92 -6.77 -14.88
N ASN A 96 0.17 -6.04 -14.76
CA ASN A 96 0.19 -4.70 -14.23
C ASN A 96 0.32 -3.74 -15.42
N PRO A 97 -0.71 -2.94 -15.77
CA PRO A 97 -0.72 -2.09 -16.95
C PRO A 97 0.37 -1.00 -16.98
N PHE A 98 1.15 -0.90 -15.90
CA PHE A 98 2.25 0.06 -15.78
C PHE A 98 3.64 -0.54 -16.07
N PHE A 99 3.74 -1.81 -16.49
CA PHE A 99 5.03 -2.41 -16.87
C PHE A 99 5.22 -2.38 -18.39
N LYS A 100 6.27 -1.69 -18.86
CA LYS A 100 6.80 -1.90 -20.21
C LYS A 100 7.34 -3.34 -20.28
N ALA A 101 6.73 -4.17 -21.13
CA ALA A 101 7.26 -5.48 -21.47
C ALA A 101 8.65 -5.28 -22.11
N GLY A 102 9.71 -5.75 -21.44
CA GLY A 102 11.08 -5.65 -21.97
C GLY A 102 12.19 -5.77 -20.94
N GLU A 103 11.93 -5.43 -19.70
CA GLU A 103 12.88 -5.69 -18.62
C GLU A 103 12.28 -6.76 -17.70
N ALA A 104 12.82 -7.96 -17.74
CA ALA A 104 12.60 -9.01 -16.77
C ALA A 104 13.20 -8.57 -15.41
N GLY A 105 12.68 -7.47 -14.87
CA GLY A 105 13.12 -6.81 -13.66
C GLY A 105 12.13 -7.02 -12.53
N ASN A 106 12.65 -7.04 -11.32
CA ASN A 106 11.88 -7.09 -10.08
C ASN A 106 10.81 -5.97 -10.05
N PRO A 107 9.50 -6.31 -10.05
CA PRO A 107 8.41 -5.32 -10.12
C PRO A 107 8.45 -4.30 -8.97
N PHE A 108 9.10 -4.63 -7.86
CA PHE A 108 9.24 -3.75 -6.71
C PHE A 108 10.34 -2.70 -6.87
N LEU A 109 11.12 -2.76 -7.96
CA LEU A 109 12.09 -1.72 -8.31
C LEU A 109 11.50 -0.59 -9.14
N TYR A 110 10.25 -0.70 -9.57
CA TYR A 110 9.60 0.36 -10.33
C TYR A 110 9.63 1.70 -9.58
N GLY A 111 10.14 2.73 -10.25
CA GLY A 111 10.34 4.07 -9.67
C GLY A 111 11.50 4.18 -8.67
N VAL A 112 12.31 3.12 -8.49
CA VAL A 112 13.56 3.17 -7.75
C VAL A 112 14.69 3.55 -8.71
N THR A 113 15.30 4.73 -8.49
CA THR A 113 16.38 5.27 -9.34
C THR A 113 17.78 4.79 -8.94
N LEU A 114 17.86 3.87 -7.97
CA LEU A 114 19.11 3.33 -7.46
C LEU A 114 19.48 2.04 -8.18
N ASP A 115 20.78 1.81 -8.36
CA ASP A 115 21.32 0.56 -8.87
C ASP A 115 20.83 -0.62 -7.99
N PRO A 116 20.15 -1.64 -8.59
CA PRO A 116 19.64 -2.81 -7.88
C PRO A 116 20.70 -3.62 -7.13
N GLU A 117 21.95 -3.61 -7.59
CA GLU A 117 23.07 -4.32 -6.97
C GLU A 117 23.79 -3.50 -5.88
N SER A 118 23.48 -2.19 -5.77
CA SER A 118 24.03 -1.37 -4.69
C SER A 118 23.50 -1.81 -3.33
N GLU A 119 24.28 -1.55 -2.27
CA GLU A 119 23.98 -2.02 -0.92
C GLU A 119 23.53 -0.89 0.00
N ILE A 120 22.64 -1.23 0.92
CA ILE A 120 22.19 -0.41 2.06
C ILE A 120 22.32 -1.26 3.32
N ASP A 121 23.27 -0.91 4.22
CA ASP A 121 23.54 -1.65 5.46
C ASP A 121 23.77 -3.17 5.21
N GLY A 122 24.52 -3.53 4.16
CA GLY A 122 24.84 -4.92 3.81
C GLY A 122 23.68 -5.71 3.19
N ALA A 123 22.66 -5.04 2.68
CA ALA A 123 21.54 -5.66 1.93
C ALA A 123 21.44 -5.01 0.54
N LYS A 124 21.33 -5.81 -0.52
CA LYS A 124 21.18 -5.31 -1.89
C LYS A 124 19.84 -4.61 -2.08
N VAL A 125 19.82 -3.54 -2.87
CA VAL A 125 18.62 -2.74 -3.17
C VAL A 125 17.52 -3.62 -3.76
N LYS A 126 17.82 -4.56 -4.67
CA LYS A 126 16.85 -5.50 -5.23
C LYS A 126 16.17 -6.36 -4.15
N ASP A 127 16.91 -6.82 -3.16
CA ASP A 127 16.41 -7.66 -2.07
C ASP A 127 15.56 -6.84 -1.07
N ILE A 128 15.99 -5.61 -0.80
CA ILE A 128 15.20 -4.64 -0.02
C ILE A 128 13.88 -4.37 -0.73
N ALA A 129 13.88 -4.16 -2.06
CA ALA A 129 12.68 -3.93 -2.83
C ALA A 129 11.69 -5.11 -2.73
N CYS A 130 12.16 -6.35 -2.90
CA CYS A 130 11.36 -7.56 -2.70
C CYS A 130 10.75 -7.66 -1.29
N THR A 131 11.50 -7.20 -0.28
CA THR A 131 11.05 -7.27 1.12
C THR A 131 10.08 -6.13 1.48
N VAL A 132 10.30 -4.92 0.97
CA VAL A 132 9.42 -3.74 1.17
C VAL A 132 8.14 -3.86 0.35
N GLN A 133 8.24 -4.41 -0.88
CA GLN A 133 7.17 -4.56 -1.87
C GLN A 133 6.56 -3.20 -2.26
N SER A 134 5.26 -3.02 -2.06
CA SER A 134 4.58 -1.76 -2.34
C SER A 134 5.26 -0.59 -1.60
N ALA A 135 5.49 0.51 -2.29
CA ALA A 135 6.17 1.72 -1.80
C ALA A 135 7.71 1.63 -1.69
N SER A 136 8.36 0.68 -2.39
CA SER A 136 9.83 0.61 -2.51
C SER A 136 10.43 1.91 -3.02
N ALA A 137 9.85 2.50 -4.07
CA ALA A 137 10.26 3.80 -4.60
C ALA A 137 10.27 4.93 -3.55
N ARG A 138 9.39 4.86 -2.53
CA ARG A 138 9.34 5.84 -1.44
C ARG A 138 10.37 5.58 -0.34
N TYR A 139 10.61 4.29 0.01
CA TYR A 139 11.41 3.94 1.19
C TYR A 139 12.88 3.73 0.86
N ILE A 140 13.22 3.13 -0.26
CA ILE A 140 14.61 2.80 -0.62
C ILE A 140 15.49 4.05 -0.71
N PRO A 141 15.10 5.15 -1.38
CA PRO A 141 15.90 6.39 -1.38
C PRO A 141 16.09 6.96 0.02
N LYS A 142 15.07 6.87 0.90
CA LYS A 142 15.18 7.30 2.29
C LYS A 142 16.14 6.44 3.09
N PHE A 143 16.12 5.11 2.89
CA PHE A 143 17.01 4.17 3.53
C PHE A 143 18.48 4.45 3.13
N LYS A 144 18.72 4.67 1.83
CA LYS A 144 20.05 5.04 1.33
C LYS A 144 20.52 6.36 1.90
N ALA A 145 19.69 7.40 1.87
CA ALA A 145 20.03 8.70 2.45
C ALA A 145 20.33 8.64 3.95
N MET A 146 19.64 7.76 4.70
CA MET A 146 19.94 7.53 6.12
C MET A 146 21.25 6.75 6.33
N ALA A 147 21.60 5.82 5.44
CA ALA A 147 22.84 5.06 5.52
C ALA A 147 24.07 5.96 5.18
N GLU A 148 24.03 6.67 4.06
CA GLU A 148 25.12 7.51 3.57
C GLU A 148 25.39 8.72 4.46
N LYS A 149 24.36 9.43 4.89
CA LYS A 149 24.48 10.64 5.72
C LYS A 149 24.61 10.34 7.21
N LYS A 150 24.64 9.07 7.59
CA LYS A 150 24.58 8.62 8.99
C LYS A 150 23.43 9.29 9.78
N LYS A 151 22.38 9.74 9.08
CA LYS A 151 21.20 10.35 9.71
C LYS A 151 20.38 9.24 10.35
N LYS A 152 20.32 9.22 11.68
CA LYS A 152 19.54 8.24 12.43
C LYS A 152 18.03 8.48 12.35
N ILE A 153 17.60 9.68 11.96
CA ILE A 153 16.21 10.15 12.10
C ILE A 153 15.70 10.67 10.75
N SER A 154 14.47 10.22 10.38
CA SER A 154 13.72 10.70 9.23
C SER A 154 12.23 10.67 9.57
N PHE A 155 11.53 11.81 9.43
CA PHE A 155 10.14 11.92 9.81
C PHE A 155 9.20 11.12 8.90
N ASN A 156 8.24 10.43 9.50
CA ASN A 156 7.22 9.64 8.83
C ASN A 156 5.82 10.10 9.26
N TRP A 157 5.17 10.89 8.40
CA TRP A 157 3.82 11.40 8.65
C TRP A 157 2.79 10.30 8.86
N ALA A 158 2.87 9.19 8.13
CA ALA A 158 1.94 8.08 8.32
C ALA A 158 2.09 7.42 9.70
N ALA A 159 3.32 7.28 10.19
CA ALA A 159 3.55 6.79 11.54
C ALA A 159 3.12 7.80 12.60
N PHE A 160 3.31 9.11 12.36
CA PHE A 160 2.83 10.16 13.24
C PHE A 160 1.29 10.10 13.42
N PHE A 161 0.54 10.05 12.33
CA PHE A 161 -0.93 10.06 12.42
C PHE A 161 -1.54 8.72 12.84
N PHE A 162 -0.93 7.59 12.44
CA PHE A 162 -1.52 6.26 12.58
C PHE A 162 -0.74 5.32 13.52
N SER A 163 0.18 5.84 14.33
CA SER A 163 0.84 5.01 15.36
C SER A 163 -0.16 4.63 16.46
N PRO A 164 -0.11 3.38 17.00
CA PRO A 164 0.82 2.27 16.70
C PRO A 164 0.46 1.43 15.47
N TYR A 165 -0.71 1.64 14.87
CA TYR A 165 -1.26 0.81 13.79
C TYR A 165 -0.37 0.75 12.55
N TRP A 166 0.34 1.85 12.24
CA TRP A 166 1.32 1.88 11.16
C TRP A 166 2.46 0.88 11.39
N LEU A 167 2.89 0.69 12.63
CA LEU A 167 3.93 -0.28 12.97
C LEU A 167 3.44 -1.72 12.71
N PHE A 168 2.21 -2.04 13.09
CA PHE A 168 1.58 -3.33 12.76
C PHE A 168 1.37 -3.50 11.25
N TYR A 169 0.93 -2.46 10.55
CA TYR A 169 0.80 -2.47 9.10
C TYR A 169 2.13 -2.84 8.41
N ARG A 170 3.26 -2.34 8.90
CA ARG A 170 4.61 -2.66 8.41
C ARG A 170 5.21 -3.93 9.02
N LYS A 171 4.43 -4.72 9.75
CA LYS A 171 4.85 -5.96 10.42
C LYS A 171 5.98 -5.76 11.44
N LEU A 172 6.04 -4.57 12.06
CA LEU A 172 6.93 -4.22 13.17
C LEU A 172 6.21 -4.49 14.50
N TRP A 173 5.73 -5.72 14.69
CA TRP A 173 4.81 -6.06 15.77
C TRP A 173 5.38 -5.78 17.17
N GLN A 174 6.69 -6.00 17.40
CA GLN A 174 7.32 -5.73 18.69
C GLN A 174 7.27 -4.23 19.04
N ALA A 175 7.67 -3.37 18.11
CA ALA A 175 7.58 -1.92 18.29
C ALA A 175 6.12 -1.47 18.42
N GLY A 176 5.22 -2.05 17.64
CA GLY A 176 3.78 -1.79 17.73
C GLY A 176 3.21 -2.10 19.11
N LEU A 177 3.54 -3.25 19.70
CA LEU A 177 3.11 -3.62 21.05
C LEU A 177 3.68 -2.68 22.11
N ILE A 178 4.94 -2.29 22.02
CA ILE A 178 5.56 -1.34 22.96
C ILE A 178 4.82 0.01 22.90
N PHE A 179 4.60 0.54 21.70
CA PHE A 179 3.87 1.81 21.55
C PHE A 179 2.42 1.72 22.02
N MET A 180 1.75 0.61 21.72
CA MET A 180 0.39 0.37 22.21
C MET A 180 0.32 0.33 23.73
N GLY A 181 1.27 -0.37 24.37
CA GLY A 181 1.39 -0.41 25.82
C GLY A 181 1.64 0.96 26.45
N LEU A 182 2.52 1.77 25.83
CA LEU A 182 2.77 3.15 26.28
C LEU A 182 1.52 4.03 26.18
N MET A 183 0.76 3.93 25.09
CA MET A 183 -0.49 4.67 24.93
C MET A 183 -1.54 4.26 25.96
N LEU A 184 -1.67 2.96 26.24
CA LEU A 184 -2.55 2.45 27.30
C LEU A 184 -2.11 2.96 28.68
N ALA A 185 -0.82 2.89 28.99
CA ALA A 185 -0.27 3.35 30.25
C ALA A 185 -0.52 4.85 30.51
N VAL A 186 -0.52 5.66 29.44
CA VAL A 186 -0.87 7.09 29.50
C VAL A 186 -2.37 7.30 29.64
N ALA A 187 -3.21 6.50 28.97
CA ALA A 187 -4.65 6.68 28.96
C ALA A 187 -5.33 6.22 30.26
N LEU A 188 -4.89 5.09 30.84
CA LEU A 188 -5.54 4.47 32.01
C LEU A 188 -5.69 5.37 33.22
N PRO A 189 -4.71 6.19 33.68
CA PRO A 189 -4.87 7.08 34.83
C PRO A 189 -5.91 8.18 34.63
N PHE A 190 -6.31 8.45 33.36
CA PHE A 190 -7.25 9.52 33.02
C PHE A 190 -8.65 9.02 32.71
N THR A 191 -8.95 7.75 32.90
CA THR A 191 -10.23 7.14 32.52
C THR A 191 -11.42 7.83 33.16
N SER A 192 -11.38 8.10 34.45
CA SER A 192 -12.45 8.83 35.17
C SER A 192 -12.64 10.26 34.66
N LYS A 193 -11.58 10.90 34.20
CA LYS A 193 -11.65 12.25 33.60
C LYS A 193 -12.26 12.22 32.18
N VAL A 194 -11.93 11.21 31.41
CA VAL A 194 -12.52 10.97 30.07
C VAL A 194 -14.00 10.65 30.22
N GLU A 195 -14.40 9.84 31.21
CA GLU A 195 -15.80 9.54 31.51
C GLU A 195 -16.58 10.80 31.87
N ALA A 196 -16.05 11.63 32.77
CA ALA A 196 -16.67 12.91 33.17
C ALA A 196 -16.86 13.84 31.96
N PHE A 197 -15.86 13.91 31.06
CA PHE A 197 -15.97 14.67 29.81
C PHE A 197 -17.04 14.09 28.89
N THR A 198 -17.07 12.77 28.71
CA THR A 198 -18.06 12.10 27.84
C THR A 198 -19.48 12.34 28.35
N THR A 199 -19.71 12.24 29.68
CA THR A 199 -21.01 12.52 30.30
C THR A 199 -21.42 13.97 30.11
N ALA A 200 -20.49 14.91 30.31
CA ALA A 200 -20.77 16.34 30.10
C ALA A 200 -21.11 16.64 28.62
N TYR A 201 -20.39 16.00 27.70
CA TYR A 201 -20.63 16.15 26.26
C TYR A 201 -21.98 15.57 25.83
N GLN A 202 -22.39 14.42 26.35
CA GLN A 202 -23.70 13.83 26.13
C GLN A 202 -24.82 14.77 26.61
N ALA A 203 -24.72 15.27 27.83
CA ALA A 203 -25.69 16.24 28.39
C ALA A 203 -25.76 17.52 27.52
N TYR A 204 -24.63 18.02 27.04
CA TYR A 204 -24.60 19.15 26.10
C TYR A 204 -25.30 18.84 24.76
N SER A 205 -25.05 17.64 24.20
CA SER A 205 -25.66 17.22 22.95
C SER A 205 -27.19 17.10 23.06
N GLU A 206 -27.70 16.67 24.20
CA GLU A 206 -29.15 16.61 24.48
C GLU A 206 -29.73 18.02 24.67
N ALA A 207 -29.05 18.88 25.41
CA ALA A 207 -29.51 20.24 25.68
C ALA A 207 -29.70 21.09 24.40
N ILE A 208 -28.89 20.89 23.38
CA ILE A 208 -29.03 21.58 22.09
C ILE A 208 -30.43 21.41 21.48
N TYR A 209 -31.04 20.23 21.66
CA TYR A 209 -32.32 19.91 21.04
C TYR A 209 -33.53 20.10 21.96
N THR A 210 -33.36 20.14 23.29
CA THR A 210 -34.46 20.05 24.24
C THR A 210 -34.57 21.21 25.22
N SER A 211 -33.52 22.07 25.30
CA SER A 211 -33.38 23.04 26.41
C SER A 211 -33.34 24.50 25.98
N SER A 212 -33.45 25.41 26.92
CA SER A 212 -33.28 26.84 26.68
C SER A 212 -31.84 27.21 26.34
N GLN A 213 -31.63 28.36 25.70
CA GLN A 213 -30.31 28.87 25.36
C GLN A 213 -29.37 29.03 26.56
N ALA A 214 -29.94 29.34 27.73
CA ALA A 214 -29.20 29.46 29.00
C ALA A 214 -28.70 28.09 29.48
N ASP A 215 -29.52 27.02 29.33
CA ASP A 215 -29.14 25.66 29.73
C ASP A 215 -28.07 25.08 28.79
N VAL A 216 -28.16 25.38 27.49
CA VAL A 216 -27.13 25.01 26.52
C VAL A 216 -25.79 25.66 26.87
N ALA A 217 -25.78 26.95 27.25
CA ALA A 217 -24.57 27.65 27.66
C ALA A 217 -23.96 27.04 28.92
N ALA A 218 -24.79 26.73 29.93
CA ALA A 218 -24.33 26.07 31.17
C ALA A 218 -23.80 24.66 30.93
N ALA A 219 -24.40 23.90 30.00
CA ALA A 219 -23.90 22.58 29.60
C ALA A 219 -22.56 22.66 28.86
N LEU A 220 -22.38 23.65 28.00
CA LEU A 220 -21.11 23.93 27.32
C LEU A 220 -19.98 24.25 28.31
N GLU A 221 -20.27 25.08 29.32
CA GLU A 221 -19.30 25.39 30.38
C GLU A 221 -18.82 24.14 31.12
N LYS A 222 -19.73 23.19 31.41
CA LYS A 222 -19.38 21.91 32.01
C LYS A 222 -18.48 21.07 31.10
N VAL A 223 -18.73 21.05 29.78
CA VAL A 223 -17.85 20.38 28.80
C VAL A 223 -16.46 20.99 28.84
N MET A 224 -16.37 22.32 28.78
CA MET A 224 -15.09 23.04 28.83
C MET A 224 -14.30 22.75 30.12
N SER A 225 -14.97 22.77 31.29
CA SER A 225 -14.33 22.46 32.56
C SER A 225 -13.88 20.99 32.66
N ALA A 226 -14.65 20.05 32.11
CA ALA A 226 -14.30 18.62 32.08
C ALA A 226 -13.17 18.29 31.10
N MET A 227 -12.95 19.13 30.07
CA MET A 227 -11.87 18.97 29.10
C MET A 227 -10.49 19.27 29.70
N ILE A 228 -10.37 20.26 30.58
CA ILE A 228 -9.10 20.71 31.14
C ILE A 228 -8.29 19.57 31.78
N PRO A 229 -8.86 18.69 32.62
CA PRO A 229 -8.11 17.59 33.24
C PRO A 229 -7.58 16.52 32.28
N ILE A 230 -8.08 16.44 31.04
CA ILE A 230 -7.61 15.47 30.05
C ILE A 230 -6.52 16.05 29.13
N LEU A 231 -6.30 17.37 29.12
CA LEU A 231 -5.28 18.01 28.27
C LEU A 231 -3.87 17.46 28.49
N PRO A 232 -3.39 17.17 29.71
CA PRO A 232 -2.07 16.57 29.91
C PRO A 232 -1.94 15.20 29.24
N MET A 233 -2.97 14.36 29.29
CA MET A 233 -3.00 13.07 28.62
C MET A 233 -2.86 13.25 27.10
N LEU A 234 -3.65 14.13 26.49
CA LEU A 234 -3.59 14.44 25.07
C LEU A 234 -2.21 14.98 24.67
N GLY A 235 -1.63 15.86 25.48
CA GLY A 235 -0.28 16.39 25.26
C GLY A 235 0.77 15.27 25.23
N ILE A 236 0.75 14.36 26.18
CA ILE A 236 1.67 13.21 26.23
C ILE A 236 1.45 12.29 25.03
N GLN A 237 0.20 12.01 24.64
CA GLN A 237 -0.09 11.19 23.46
C GLN A 237 0.43 11.85 22.18
N ILE A 238 0.27 13.16 22.00
CA ILE A 238 0.84 13.90 20.87
C ILE A 238 2.36 13.74 20.84
N VAL A 239 3.03 13.85 21.97
CA VAL A 239 4.49 13.64 22.06
C VAL A 239 4.87 12.22 21.65
N LEU A 240 4.13 11.20 22.08
CA LEU A 240 4.34 9.82 21.64
C LEU A 240 4.18 9.67 20.12
N HIS A 241 3.17 10.29 19.53
CA HIS A 241 2.98 10.30 18.07
C HIS A 241 4.13 11.00 17.35
N ILE A 242 4.64 12.13 17.88
CA ILE A 242 5.82 12.81 17.33
C ILE A 242 7.04 11.89 17.37
N VAL A 243 7.29 11.24 18.51
CA VAL A 243 8.38 10.27 18.66
C VAL A 243 8.24 9.13 17.64
N ALA A 244 7.02 8.56 17.50
CA ALA A 244 6.75 7.54 16.49
C ALA A 244 7.07 8.02 15.08
N GLY A 245 6.69 9.26 14.73
CA GLY A 245 7.00 9.87 13.43
C GLY A 245 8.51 9.92 13.13
N PHE A 246 9.33 10.21 14.14
CA PHE A 246 10.78 10.28 13.98
C PHE A 246 11.47 8.91 13.95
N ILE A 247 11.04 7.95 14.77
CA ILE A 247 11.74 6.66 14.89
C ILE A 247 11.25 5.59 13.91
N ALA A 248 10.08 5.77 13.30
CA ALA A 248 9.45 4.78 12.43
C ALA A 248 10.30 4.37 11.22
N ASN A 249 10.87 5.34 10.50
CA ASN A 249 11.71 5.03 9.33
C ASN A 249 13.03 4.34 9.70
N PRO A 250 13.79 4.77 10.72
CA PRO A 250 14.95 4.02 11.21
C PRO A 250 14.64 2.60 11.66
N LEU A 251 13.56 2.40 12.43
CA LEU A 251 13.11 1.08 12.85
C LEU A 251 12.74 0.20 11.66
N TYR A 252 12.02 0.77 10.68
CA TYR A 252 11.63 0.04 9.49
C TYR A 252 12.83 -0.35 8.64
N LYS A 253 13.79 0.58 8.40
CA LYS A 253 15.06 0.29 7.72
C LYS A 253 15.77 -0.88 8.37
N ARG A 254 16.02 -0.80 9.69
CA ARG A 254 16.71 -1.84 10.46
C ARG A 254 16.00 -3.19 10.37
N SER A 255 14.67 -3.20 10.47
CA SER A 255 13.88 -4.43 10.38
C SER A 255 13.95 -5.05 8.98
N VAL A 256 13.88 -4.23 7.93
CA VAL A 256 13.94 -4.72 6.54
C VAL A 256 15.33 -5.27 6.23
N THR A 257 16.41 -4.55 6.54
CA THR A 257 17.79 -5.00 6.25
C THR A 257 18.12 -6.28 7.04
N ALA A 258 17.76 -6.37 8.32
CA ALA A 258 17.94 -7.57 9.12
C ALA A 258 17.12 -8.77 8.57
N LYS A 259 15.89 -8.52 8.09
CA LYS A 259 15.07 -9.55 7.46
C LYS A 259 15.68 -10.05 6.15
N VAL A 260 16.19 -9.15 5.30
CA VAL A 260 16.89 -9.50 4.07
C VAL A 260 18.09 -10.38 4.37
N GLN A 261 18.97 -9.96 5.29
CA GLN A 261 20.16 -10.74 5.67
C GLN A 261 19.79 -12.14 6.19
N LYS A 262 18.77 -12.22 7.07
CA LYS A 262 18.28 -13.50 7.59
C LYS A 262 17.69 -14.41 6.49
N LEU A 263 16.93 -13.83 5.55
CA LEU A 263 16.34 -14.58 4.45
C LEU A 263 17.38 -15.02 3.43
N ARG A 264 18.39 -14.20 3.11
CA ARG A 264 19.50 -14.57 2.23
C ARG A 264 20.37 -15.67 2.82
N ALA A 265 20.62 -15.65 4.13
CA ALA A 265 21.32 -16.73 4.79
C ALA A 265 20.57 -18.07 4.73
N ALA A 266 19.23 -18.03 4.77
CA ALA A 266 18.39 -19.23 4.69
C ALA A 266 18.08 -19.67 3.24
N PHE A 267 18.06 -18.74 2.30
CA PHE A 267 17.69 -18.94 0.89
C PHE A 267 18.69 -18.20 -0.01
N PRO A 268 19.86 -18.78 -0.30
CA PRO A 268 20.87 -18.14 -1.16
C PRO A 268 20.41 -17.96 -2.62
N ASP A 269 19.58 -18.89 -3.13
CA ASP A 269 19.00 -18.85 -4.47
C ASP A 269 17.98 -17.69 -4.63
N ASP A 270 18.06 -16.98 -5.74
CA ASP A 270 17.22 -15.80 -5.98
C ASP A 270 15.72 -16.14 -6.03
N ARG A 271 15.34 -17.26 -6.67
CA ARG A 271 13.92 -17.68 -6.76
C ARG A 271 13.36 -18.07 -5.40
N ALA A 272 14.13 -18.84 -4.62
CA ALA A 272 13.73 -19.25 -3.27
C ALA A 272 13.64 -18.03 -2.33
N PHE A 273 14.55 -17.06 -2.45
CA PHE A 273 14.53 -15.82 -1.72
C PHE A 273 13.28 -14.97 -2.06
N GLU A 274 13.00 -14.78 -3.34
CA GLU A 274 11.82 -14.04 -3.79
C GLU A 274 10.52 -14.68 -3.27
N ALA A 275 10.37 -16.00 -3.41
CA ALA A 275 9.22 -16.72 -2.88
C ALA A 275 9.07 -16.57 -1.35
N ALA A 276 10.17 -16.59 -0.60
CA ALA A 276 10.17 -16.38 0.85
C ALA A 276 9.81 -14.93 1.22
N THR A 277 10.29 -13.94 0.47
CA THR A 277 9.99 -12.53 0.70
C THR A 277 8.57 -12.16 0.33
N MET A 278 7.98 -12.74 -0.72
CA MET A 278 6.57 -12.54 -1.07
C MET A 278 5.63 -12.90 0.09
N ARG A 279 5.91 -13.95 0.83
CA ARG A 279 5.11 -14.37 1.99
C ARG A 279 5.38 -13.56 3.25
N ARG A 280 6.65 -13.23 3.52
CA ARG A 280 7.09 -12.63 4.79
C ARG A 280 7.28 -11.12 4.74
N GLY A 281 7.46 -10.55 3.55
CA GLY A 281 7.63 -9.11 3.31
C GLY A 281 6.32 -8.34 3.26
N GLY A 282 6.40 -7.13 2.70
CA GLY A 282 5.27 -6.25 2.42
C GLY A 282 4.55 -5.72 3.65
N THR A 283 3.29 -5.44 3.46
CA THR A 283 2.39 -4.84 4.45
C THR A 283 1.23 -5.77 4.81
N SER A 284 0.55 -5.51 5.91
CA SER A 284 -0.64 -6.26 6.32
C SER A 284 -1.71 -5.32 6.85
N ILE A 285 -2.74 -5.06 6.04
CA ILE A 285 -3.92 -4.32 6.45
C ILE A 285 -4.64 -5.05 7.57
N LEU A 286 -4.77 -6.39 7.45
CA LEU A 286 -5.42 -7.21 8.46
C LEU A 286 -4.76 -7.06 9.84
N LEU A 287 -3.42 -7.02 9.90
CA LEU A 287 -2.70 -6.86 11.16
C LEU A 287 -2.92 -5.46 11.77
N ALA A 288 -3.04 -4.42 10.93
CA ALA A 288 -3.38 -3.07 11.40
C ALA A 288 -4.80 -3.02 11.98
N PHE A 289 -5.80 -3.60 11.30
CA PHE A 289 -7.17 -3.67 11.82
C PHE A 289 -7.27 -4.53 13.08
N ALA A 290 -6.63 -5.69 13.09
CA ALA A 290 -6.60 -6.56 14.26
C ALA A 290 -5.98 -5.85 15.48
N SER A 291 -4.93 -5.05 15.28
CA SER A 291 -4.32 -4.26 16.35
C SER A 291 -5.23 -3.13 16.85
N TYR A 292 -6.01 -2.50 15.97
CA TYR A 292 -7.00 -1.49 16.37
C TYR A 292 -8.11 -2.10 17.24
N ILE A 293 -8.69 -3.22 16.77
CA ILE A 293 -9.72 -3.95 17.54
C ILE A 293 -9.13 -4.45 18.87
N GLY A 294 -7.93 -5.02 18.82
CA GLY A 294 -7.23 -5.52 20.01
C GLY A 294 -6.96 -4.41 21.03
N TYR A 295 -6.55 -3.22 20.59
CA TYR A 295 -6.39 -2.07 21.47
C TYR A 295 -7.69 -1.70 22.19
N TYR A 296 -8.80 -1.63 21.45
CA TYR A 296 -10.11 -1.32 22.01
C TYR A 296 -10.57 -2.37 23.02
N ILE A 297 -10.42 -3.65 22.70
CA ILE A 297 -10.78 -4.74 23.63
C ILE A 297 -9.92 -4.69 24.89
N ILE A 298 -8.60 -4.55 24.78
CA ILE A 298 -7.70 -4.51 25.92
C ILE A 298 -8.00 -3.30 26.79
N TYR A 299 -8.24 -2.14 26.19
CA TYR A 299 -8.61 -0.92 26.94
C TYR A 299 -9.87 -1.14 27.79
N ASN A 300 -10.94 -1.67 27.18
CA ASN A 300 -12.19 -1.91 27.92
C ASN A 300 -12.05 -2.99 28.99
N LEU A 301 -11.27 -4.05 28.73
CA LEU A 301 -10.99 -5.07 29.77
C LEU A 301 -10.22 -4.50 30.95
N LEU A 302 -9.25 -3.62 30.70
CA LEU A 302 -8.49 -2.96 31.77
C LEU A 302 -9.36 -2.00 32.57
N LEU A 303 -10.30 -1.27 31.93
CA LEU A 303 -11.30 -0.45 32.64
C LEU A 303 -12.17 -1.31 33.54
N TYR A 304 -12.73 -2.37 33.02
CA TYR A 304 -13.57 -3.28 33.79
C TYR A 304 -12.83 -3.89 35.01
N ALA A 305 -11.57 -4.31 34.76
CA ALA A 305 -10.72 -4.82 35.83
C ALA A 305 -10.43 -3.76 36.91
N ALA A 306 -10.19 -2.50 36.51
CA ALA A 306 -9.97 -1.40 37.45
C ALA A 306 -11.23 -1.13 38.30
N GLU A 307 -12.43 -1.16 37.73
CA GLU A 307 -13.69 -1.01 38.47
C GLU A 307 -13.90 -2.12 39.50
N LEU A 308 -13.53 -3.37 39.19
CA LEU A 308 -13.62 -4.50 40.11
C LEU A 308 -12.66 -4.40 41.30
N LEU A 309 -11.50 -3.75 41.11
CA LEU A 309 -10.49 -3.60 42.17
C LEU A 309 -10.79 -2.42 43.13
N ILE A 310 -11.65 -1.50 42.72
CA ILE A 310 -12.05 -0.32 43.52
C ILE A 310 -13.31 -0.60 44.38
N LYS A 311 -14.08 -1.63 43.99
CA LYS A 311 -15.22 -2.14 44.78
C LYS A 311 -14.76 -3.15 45.80
#